data_9b7b8493e2f6c21813abe9dfea2b97d4
#
_entry.id   9b7b8493e2f6c21813abe9dfea2b97d4
#
_cell.length_a   1.000
_cell.length_b   1.000
_cell.length_c   1.000
_cell.angle_alpha   90.00
_cell.angle_beta   90.00
_cell.angle_gamma   90.00
#
_symmetry.space_group_name_H-M   'P 1'
#
loop_
_entity.id
_entity.type
_entity.pdbx_description
1 polymer ?
#
loop_
_entity_poly.entity_id
_entity_poly.type
_entity_poly.pdbx_seq_one_letter_code
_entity_poly.pdbx_strand_id
1 'polypeptide(L)'
;QEERFTRIKHDSSYPHNSVEFVLNYAKLKLNEVDHIIFFEKPFLKFERLLETYVAFAPKGFLSFAKAMPIWIKEKLFQKNLLQNNLKNHDKNYDKKKENILFSDHHLSHAASAFFPSPFEEAVVLTADGVGEWATTTVAVGKNNNLEIKKEIHFPHSLGLLYSAFTYYTGF
;
A
#
# COMPACT_ATOMS: atom_id res chain seq x y z
N GLN A 1 -3.49 11.44 5.15
CA GLN A 1 -2.87 11.55 3.81
C GLN A 1 -1.95 12.76 3.80
N GLU A 2 -0.72 12.55 3.33
CA GLU A 2 0.31 13.60 3.29
C GLU A 2 -0.11 14.79 2.42
N GLU A 3 -0.81 14.52 1.34
CA GLU A 3 -1.38 15.54 0.44
C GLU A 3 -2.25 16.61 1.13
N ARG A 4 -2.87 16.28 2.26
CA ARG A 4 -3.64 17.26 3.05
C ARG A 4 -2.75 18.34 3.66
N PHE A 5 -1.51 18.00 3.94
CA PHE A 5 -0.52 18.90 4.52
C PHE A 5 0.30 19.59 3.44
N THR A 6 0.86 18.82 2.51
CA THR A 6 1.75 19.34 1.46
C THR A 6 1.00 20.03 0.31
N ARG A 7 -0.29 19.73 0.11
CA ARG A 7 -1.12 20.20 -1.02
C ARG A 7 -0.60 19.76 -2.39
N ILE A 8 0.27 18.75 -2.42
CA ILE A 8 0.80 18.15 -3.64
C ILE A 8 -0.02 16.91 -3.97
N LYS A 9 -0.71 16.91 -5.12
CA LYS A 9 -1.50 15.77 -5.57
C LYS A 9 -0.59 14.57 -5.87
N HIS A 10 -0.96 13.39 -5.38
CA HIS A 10 -0.18 12.15 -5.51
C HIS A 10 1.23 12.25 -4.91
N ASP A 11 1.37 12.95 -3.79
CA ASP A 11 2.63 13.03 -3.07
C ASP A 11 3.10 11.64 -2.62
N SER A 12 4.18 11.17 -3.24
CA SER A 12 4.78 9.86 -2.96
C SER A 12 5.89 9.91 -1.90
N SER A 13 6.12 11.08 -1.32
CA SER A 13 7.15 11.25 -0.28
C SER A 13 6.78 10.49 1.01
N TYR A 14 7.78 10.32 1.88
CA TYR A 14 7.51 9.80 3.23
C TYR A 14 6.51 10.71 3.95
N PRO A 15 5.43 10.16 4.53
CA PRO A 15 4.31 10.94 5.08
C PRO A 15 4.64 11.56 6.45
N HIS A 16 5.64 12.43 6.48
CA HIS A 16 6.19 13.03 7.70
C HIS A 16 5.11 13.75 8.53
N ASN A 17 4.35 14.64 7.89
CA ASN A 17 3.32 15.42 8.57
C ASN A 17 2.16 14.55 9.05
N SER A 18 1.79 13.53 8.27
CA SER A 18 0.73 12.59 8.65
C SER A 18 1.13 11.74 9.86
N VAL A 19 2.39 11.28 9.91
CA VAL A 19 2.94 10.53 11.04
C VAL A 19 2.97 11.41 12.29
N GLU A 20 3.50 12.61 12.18
CA GLU A 20 3.54 13.58 13.29
C GLU A 20 2.14 13.91 13.81
N PHE A 21 1.19 14.14 12.91
CA PHE A 21 -0.21 14.40 13.28
C PHE A 21 -0.80 13.24 14.10
N VAL A 22 -0.62 12.01 13.64
CA VAL A 22 -1.19 10.82 14.32
C VAL A 22 -0.54 10.62 15.69
N LEU A 23 0.77 10.75 15.79
CA LEU A 23 1.50 10.63 17.06
C LEU A 23 1.06 11.71 18.06
N ASN A 24 0.95 12.96 17.62
CA ASN A 24 0.48 14.08 18.45
C ASN A 24 -0.98 13.88 18.89
N TYR A 25 -1.85 13.41 18.00
CA TYR A 25 -3.24 13.12 18.31
C TYR A 25 -3.38 12.03 19.37
N ALA A 26 -2.59 10.97 19.25
CA ALA A 26 -2.55 9.87 20.20
C ALA A 26 -1.77 10.22 21.49
N LYS A 27 -1.02 11.34 21.50
CA LYS A 27 -0.10 11.73 22.58
C LYS A 27 0.98 10.70 22.85
N LEU A 28 1.46 10.04 21.79
CA LEU A 28 2.50 9.03 21.82
C LEU A 28 3.76 9.53 21.12
N LYS A 29 4.91 8.99 21.55
CA LYS A 29 6.17 9.09 20.82
C LYS A 29 6.33 7.89 19.90
N LEU A 30 7.16 8.03 18.86
CA LEU A 30 7.37 6.94 17.91
C LEU A 30 7.92 5.66 18.58
N ASN A 31 8.76 5.79 19.60
CA ASN A 31 9.32 4.66 20.36
C ASN A 31 8.31 3.99 21.34
N GLU A 32 7.12 4.54 21.47
CA GLU A 32 6.01 3.98 22.25
C GLU A 32 5.00 3.21 21.38
N VAL A 33 5.26 3.18 20.05
CA VAL A 33 4.42 2.44 19.11
C VAL A 33 4.88 0.99 19.04
N ASP A 34 3.98 0.06 19.30
CA ASP A 34 4.29 -1.38 19.32
C ASP A 34 4.65 -1.94 17.95
N HIS A 35 3.90 -1.52 16.90
CA HIS A 35 4.06 -2.01 15.54
C HIS A 35 3.93 -0.90 14.51
N ILE A 36 4.83 -0.93 13.53
CA ILE A 36 4.74 -0.09 12.34
C ILE A 36 4.43 -1.01 11.17
N ILE A 37 3.32 -0.76 10.48
CA ILE A 37 2.85 -1.62 9.41
C ILE A 37 2.85 -0.84 8.10
N PHE A 38 3.52 -1.38 7.10
CA PHE A 38 3.45 -0.88 5.73
C PHE A 38 2.31 -1.59 4.99
N PHE A 39 1.55 -0.83 4.23
CA PHE A 39 0.26 -1.24 3.68
C PHE A 39 0.32 -2.18 2.47
N GLU A 40 1.48 -2.53 1.96
CA GLU A 40 1.66 -3.45 0.83
C GLU A 40 2.88 -4.35 1.01
N LYS A 41 2.93 -5.47 0.27
CA LYS A 41 4.08 -6.38 0.21
C LYS A 41 4.90 -6.09 -1.05
N PRO A 42 6.00 -5.35 -0.97
CA PRO A 42 6.76 -4.89 -2.13
C PRO A 42 7.28 -6.03 -3.02
N PHE A 43 7.64 -7.18 -2.41
CA PHE A 43 8.14 -8.34 -3.15
C PHE A 43 7.07 -8.99 -4.02
N LEU A 44 5.84 -9.15 -3.53
CA LEU A 44 4.72 -9.70 -4.31
C LEU A 44 4.36 -8.77 -5.48
N LYS A 45 4.40 -7.46 -5.24
CA LYS A 45 4.17 -6.47 -6.29
C LYS A 45 5.26 -6.52 -7.37
N PHE A 46 6.50 -6.70 -6.96
CA PHE A 46 7.63 -6.87 -7.87
C PHE A 46 7.52 -8.16 -8.68
N GLU A 47 7.19 -9.29 -8.05
CA GLU A 47 6.93 -10.58 -8.68
C GLU A 47 5.88 -10.45 -9.78
N ARG A 48 4.71 -9.88 -9.49
CA ARG A 48 3.67 -9.64 -10.50
C ARG A 48 4.16 -8.85 -11.69
N LEU A 49 4.97 -7.82 -11.47
CA LEU A 49 5.53 -7.03 -12.57
C LEU A 49 6.45 -7.86 -13.45
N LEU A 50 7.35 -8.65 -12.84
CA LEU A 50 8.23 -9.55 -13.57
C LEU A 50 7.42 -10.55 -14.40
N GLU A 51 6.46 -11.25 -13.79
CA GLU A 51 5.63 -12.22 -14.48
C GLU A 51 4.84 -11.58 -15.62
N THR A 52 4.29 -10.38 -15.41
CA THR A 52 3.59 -9.65 -16.47
C THR A 52 4.50 -9.35 -17.65
N TYR A 53 5.71 -8.85 -17.42
CA TYR A 53 6.65 -8.58 -18.49
C TYR A 53 7.11 -9.84 -19.21
N VAL A 54 7.37 -10.92 -18.49
CA VAL A 54 7.74 -12.21 -19.09
C VAL A 54 6.61 -12.76 -19.96
N ALA A 55 5.36 -12.69 -19.47
CA ALA A 55 4.18 -13.19 -20.19
C ALA A 55 3.93 -12.45 -21.51
N PHE A 56 4.31 -11.17 -21.61
CA PHE A 56 4.11 -10.35 -22.82
C PHE A 56 5.39 -10.16 -23.65
N ALA A 57 6.51 -10.77 -23.26
CA ALA A 57 7.76 -10.64 -24.01
C ALA A 57 7.61 -11.07 -25.48
N PRO A 58 8.28 -10.37 -26.42
CA PRO A 58 9.20 -9.25 -26.25
C PRO A 58 8.52 -7.87 -26.19
N LYS A 59 7.19 -7.82 -26.17
CA LYS A 59 6.44 -6.56 -26.08
C LYS A 59 6.73 -5.85 -24.75
N GLY A 60 6.95 -4.54 -24.80
CA GLY A 60 7.22 -3.75 -23.60
C GLY A 60 8.66 -3.82 -23.08
N PHE A 61 9.60 -4.46 -23.78
CA PHE A 61 11.00 -4.62 -23.35
C PHE A 61 11.67 -3.29 -23.00
N LEU A 62 11.44 -2.23 -23.78
CA LEU A 62 12.03 -0.91 -23.50
C LEU A 62 11.48 -0.30 -22.20
N SER A 63 10.18 -0.47 -21.95
CA SER A 63 9.55 -0.04 -20.68
C SER A 63 10.10 -0.82 -19.51
N PHE A 64 10.24 -2.13 -19.67
CA PHE A 64 10.83 -3.03 -18.67
C PHE A 64 12.25 -2.60 -18.32
N ALA A 65 13.11 -2.45 -19.34
CA ALA A 65 14.51 -2.08 -19.15
C ALA A 65 14.68 -0.72 -18.43
N LYS A 66 13.78 0.23 -18.68
CA LYS A 66 13.78 1.53 -17.99
C LYS A 66 13.23 1.46 -16.57
N ALA A 67 12.19 0.66 -16.35
CA ALA A 67 11.52 0.58 -15.05
C ALA A 67 12.29 -0.30 -14.04
N MET A 68 12.93 -1.38 -14.48
CA MET A 68 13.60 -2.35 -13.60
C MET A 68 14.63 -1.77 -12.65
N PRO A 69 15.58 -0.92 -13.06
CA PRO A 69 16.57 -0.36 -12.13
C PRO A 69 15.93 0.47 -11.02
N ILE A 70 14.86 1.22 -11.36
CA ILE A 70 14.13 2.04 -10.40
C ILE A 70 13.39 1.14 -9.40
N TRP A 71 12.68 0.13 -9.89
CA TRP A 71 11.90 -0.80 -9.07
C TRP A 71 12.77 -1.64 -8.14
N ILE A 72 13.91 -2.13 -8.64
CA ILE A 72 14.88 -2.85 -7.80
C ILE A 72 15.34 -1.95 -6.66
N LYS A 73 15.75 -0.72 -6.97
CA LYS A 73 16.23 0.22 -5.96
C LYS A 73 15.17 0.61 -4.94
N GLU A 74 13.96 0.89 -5.39
CA GLU A 74 12.89 1.39 -4.51
C GLU A 74 12.19 0.27 -3.73
N LYS A 75 11.89 -0.87 -4.38
CA LYS A 75 11.05 -1.91 -3.78
C LYS A 75 11.82 -2.96 -2.99
N LEU A 76 13.00 -3.39 -3.47
CA LEU A 76 13.81 -4.34 -2.71
C LEU A 76 14.40 -3.73 -1.43
N PHE A 77 14.65 -2.44 -1.43
CA PHE A 77 15.19 -1.72 -0.27
C PHE A 77 14.13 -0.93 0.52
N GLN A 78 12.84 -1.17 0.26
CA GLN A 78 11.73 -0.47 0.90
C GLN A 78 11.83 -0.45 2.43
N LYS A 79 12.15 -1.60 3.06
CA LYS A 79 12.31 -1.70 4.50
C LYS A 79 13.41 -0.77 5.02
N ASN A 80 14.56 -0.76 4.37
CA ASN A 80 15.68 0.10 4.74
C ASN A 80 15.34 1.60 4.55
N LEU A 81 14.62 1.92 3.48
CA LEU A 81 14.16 3.28 3.21
C LEU A 81 13.22 3.76 4.30
N LEU A 82 12.22 2.95 4.67
CA LEU A 82 11.30 3.25 5.76
C LEU A 82 12.03 3.43 7.09
N GLN A 83 12.95 2.52 7.43
CA GLN A 83 13.74 2.63 8.65
C GLN A 83 14.61 3.90 8.70
N ASN A 84 15.18 4.31 7.57
CA ASN A 84 15.94 5.55 7.49
C ASN A 84 15.05 6.77 7.70
N ASN A 85 13.88 6.79 7.07
CA ASN A 85 12.92 7.88 7.23
C ASN A 85 12.39 7.98 8.67
N LEU A 86 12.06 6.85 9.29
CA LEU A 86 11.66 6.81 10.70
C LEU A 86 12.78 7.31 11.64
N LYS A 87 14.03 6.92 11.36
CA LYS A 87 15.18 7.41 12.13
C LYS A 87 15.43 8.91 11.94
N ASN A 88 15.14 9.45 10.76
CA ASN A 88 15.21 10.90 10.52
C ASN A 88 14.04 11.63 11.20
N HIS A 89 12.88 10.98 11.32
CA HIS A 89 11.71 11.52 12.00
C HIS A 89 11.92 11.57 13.52
N ASP A 90 12.43 10.49 14.12
CA ASP A 90 12.78 10.42 15.54
C ASP A 90 14.17 9.77 15.72
N LYS A 91 15.11 10.56 16.25
CA LYS A 91 16.49 10.11 16.52
C LYS A 91 16.56 8.96 17.53
N ASN A 92 15.55 8.79 18.37
CA ASN A 92 15.46 7.72 19.37
C ASN A 92 14.90 6.42 18.79
N TYR A 93 14.41 6.44 17.55
CA TYR A 93 13.94 5.25 16.86
C TYR A 93 15.05 4.20 16.75
N ASP A 94 14.82 2.98 17.27
CA ASP A 94 15.77 1.88 17.22
C ASP A 94 15.38 0.86 16.13
N LYS A 95 16.11 0.87 15.02
CA LYS A 95 15.92 -0.05 13.89
C LYS A 95 15.99 -1.54 14.25
N LYS A 96 16.65 -1.89 15.37
CA LYS A 96 16.82 -3.29 15.80
C LYS A 96 15.65 -3.76 16.66
N LYS A 97 15.04 -2.88 17.42
CA LYS A 97 13.90 -3.19 18.29
C LYS A 97 12.56 -3.17 17.56
N GLU A 98 12.42 -2.30 16.58
CA GLU A 98 11.13 -2.05 15.96
C GLU A 98 11.05 -2.78 14.62
N ASN A 99 10.21 -3.79 14.56
CA ASN A 99 9.94 -4.53 13.34
C ASN A 99 8.88 -3.80 12.50
N ILE A 100 9.28 -3.39 11.28
CA ILE A 100 8.31 -2.98 10.27
C ILE A 100 7.67 -4.25 9.71
N LEU A 101 6.38 -4.34 9.86
CA LEU A 101 5.54 -5.38 9.29
C LEU A 101 5.00 -4.93 7.92
N PHE A 102 4.61 -5.91 7.11
CA PHE A 102 4.04 -5.67 5.78
C PHE A 102 2.71 -6.39 5.69
N SER A 103 1.65 -5.66 5.40
CA SER A 103 0.31 -6.21 5.20
C SER A 103 0.02 -6.39 3.72
N ASP A 104 -0.94 -7.27 3.38
CA ASP A 104 -1.47 -7.34 2.02
C ASP A 104 -2.22 -6.04 1.68
N HIS A 105 -2.08 -5.58 0.44
CA HIS A 105 -2.65 -4.30 -0.01
C HIS A 105 -4.17 -4.24 0.19
N HIS A 106 -4.90 -5.23 -0.32
CA HIS A 106 -6.36 -5.26 -0.18
C HIS A 106 -6.83 -5.55 1.26
N LEU A 107 -6.05 -6.29 2.05
CA LEU A 107 -6.32 -6.44 3.48
C LEU A 107 -6.17 -5.10 4.21
N SER A 108 -5.18 -4.29 3.84
CA SER A 108 -4.99 -2.94 4.38
C SER A 108 -6.17 -2.01 4.04
N HIS A 109 -6.66 -2.07 2.80
CA HIS A 109 -7.87 -1.34 2.39
C HIS A 109 -9.10 -1.78 3.22
N ALA A 110 -9.34 -3.09 3.32
CA ALA A 110 -10.46 -3.62 4.07
C ALA A 110 -10.38 -3.26 5.56
N ALA A 111 -9.20 -3.36 6.17
CA ALA A 111 -8.97 -2.99 7.55
C ALA A 111 -9.22 -1.49 7.81
N SER A 112 -8.77 -0.63 6.90
CA SER A 112 -8.98 0.82 6.99
C SER A 112 -10.45 1.25 6.91
N ALA A 113 -11.30 0.42 6.30
CA ALA A 113 -12.73 0.64 6.22
C ALA A 113 -13.48 0.02 7.40
N PHE A 114 -13.16 -1.24 7.76
CA PHE A 114 -13.93 -2.00 8.74
C PHE A 114 -13.66 -1.54 10.19
N PHE A 115 -12.41 -1.50 10.62
CA PHE A 115 -12.09 -1.23 12.04
C PHE A 115 -12.51 0.14 12.57
N PRO A 116 -12.47 1.24 11.80
CA PRO A 116 -13.03 2.51 12.27
C PRO A 116 -14.55 2.66 12.05
N SER A 117 -15.20 1.65 11.43
CA SER A 117 -16.64 1.66 11.20
C SER A 117 -17.42 1.37 12.50
N PRO A 118 -18.72 1.74 12.58
CA PRO A 118 -19.56 1.42 13.73
C PRO A 118 -20.09 -0.02 13.72
N PHE A 119 -19.70 -0.86 12.76
CA PHE A 119 -20.28 -2.19 12.58
C PHE A 119 -19.43 -3.26 13.29
N GLU A 120 -20.08 -4.10 14.10
CA GLU A 120 -19.43 -5.27 14.71
C GLU A 120 -19.25 -6.41 13.71
N GLU A 121 -20.11 -6.49 12.71
CA GLU A 121 -20.04 -7.45 11.61
C GLU A 121 -20.44 -6.76 10.30
N ALA A 122 -19.60 -6.90 9.25
CA ALA A 122 -19.86 -6.31 7.95
C ALA A 122 -19.16 -7.06 6.82
N VAL A 123 -19.75 -6.96 5.62
CA VAL A 123 -19.08 -7.29 4.37
C VAL A 123 -18.32 -6.05 3.90
N VAL A 124 -17.05 -6.22 3.54
CA VAL A 124 -16.19 -5.15 3.04
C VAL A 124 -15.82 -5.45 1.60
N LEU A 125 -16.16 -4.54 0.71
CA LEU A 125 -15.76 -4.57 -0.69
C LEU A 125 -14.60 -3.60 -0.90
N THR A 126 -13.50 -4.10 -1.49
CA THR A 126 -12.41 -3.25 -1.94
C THR A 126 -12.28 -3.35 -3.47
N ALA A 127 -12.05 -2.22 -4.12
CA ALA A 127 -11.81 -2.16 -5.56
C ALA A 127 -10.69 -1.16 -5.82
N ASP A 128 -9.66 -1.60 -6.53
CA ASP A 128 -8.47 -0.82 -6.84
C ASP A 128 -8.04 -1.04 -8.30
N GLY A 129 -7.08 -0.26 -8.75
CA GLY A 129 -6.44 -0.49 -10.04
C GLY A 129 -5.72 -1.82 -10.05
N VAL A 130 -4.68 -1.94 -9.25
CA VAL A 130 -3.94 -3.18 -9.00
C VAL A 130 -3.17 -3.08 -7.68
N GLY A 131 -3.44 -3.99 -6.74
CA GLY A 131 -2.62 -4.19 -5.54
C GLY A 131 -1.35 -5.00 -5.83
N GLU A 132 -1.09 -6.05 -5.07
CA GLU A 132 -0.08 -7.04 -5.44
C GLU A 132 -0.56 -7.84 -6.66
N TRP A 133 -1.50 -8.75 -6.46
CA TRP A 133 -2.21 -9.51 -7.49
C TRP A 133 -3.71 -9.19 -7.51
N ALA A 134 -4.30 -9.06 -6.33
CA ALA A 134 -5.71 -8.72 -6.20
C ALA A 134 -5.99 -7.30 -6.71
N THR A 135 -7.15 -7.15 -7.34
CA THR A 135 -7.67 -5.89 -7.87
C THR A 135 -9.01 -5.54 -7.25
N THR A 136 -9.74 -6.57 -6.78
CA THR A 136 -11.02 -6.43 -6.09
C THR A 136 -11.12 -7.56 -5.08
N THR A 137 -11.56 -7.26 -3.86
CA THR A 137 -11.77 -8.29 -2.84
C THR A 137 -13.10 -8.10 -2.13
N VAL A 138 -13.66 -9.23 -1.67
CA VAL A 138 -14.75 -9.27 -0.72
C VAL A 138 -14.22 -9.87 0.58
N ALA A 139 -14.26 -9.10 1.64
CA ALA A 139 -13.89 -9.55 2.98
C ALA A 139 -15.11 -9.56 3.91
N VAL A 140 -15.02 -10.34 4.97
CA VAL A 140 -15.97 -10.35 6.09
C VAL A 140 -15.23 -9.95 7.33
N GLY A 141 -15.68 -8.86 7.93
CA GLY A 141 -15.22 -8.40 9.23
C GLY A 141 -16.21 -8.82 10.32
N LYS A 142 -15.66 -9.29 11.44
CA LYS A 142 -16.47 -9.64 12.64
C LYS A 142 -15.64 -9.42 13.89
N ASN A 143 -16.05 -8.51 14.75
CA ASN A 143 -15.30 -8.06 15.92
C ASN A 143 -13.88 -7.61 15.52
N ASN A 144 -12.84 -8.29 16.02
CA ASN A 144 -11.43 -8.02 15.71
C ASN A 144 -10.87 -8.91 14.59
N ASN A 145 -11.72 -9.68 13.90
CA ASN A 145 -11.30 -10.56 12.81
C ASN A 145 -11.73 -9.99 11.46
N LEU A 146 -10.85 -10.06 10.48
CA LEU A 146 -11.12 -9.63 9.10
C LEU A 146 -10.54 -10.67 8.16
N GLU A 147 -11.40 -11.28 7.34
CA GLU A 147 -11.01 -12.37 6.46
C GLU A 147 -11.44 -12.08 5.01
N ILE A 148 -10.50 -12.15 4.08
CA ILE A 148 -10.78 -12.06 2.65
C ILE A 148 -11.41 -13.39 2.20
N LYS A 149 -12.60 -13.33 1.61
CA LYS A 149 -13.37 -14.49 1.16
C LYS A 149 -13.29 -14.73 -0.33
N LYS A 150 -13.18 -13.66 -1.13
CA LYS A 150 -13.10 -13.74 -2.60
C LYS A 150 -12.20 -12.64 -3.13
N GLU A 151 -11.54 -12.94 -4.25
CA GLU A 151 -10.65 -12.02 -4.95
C GLU A 151 -10.85 -12.09 -6.45
N ILE A 152 -10.67 -10.96 -7.11
CA ILE A 152 -10.41 -10.85 -8.54
C ILE A 152 -8.96 -10.44 -8.68
N HIS A 153 -8.22 -11.12 -9.55
CA HIS A 153 -6.80 -10.86 -9.77
C HIS A 153 -6.55 -10.16 -11.11
N PHE A 154 -5.43 -9.47 -11.18
CA PHE A 154 -4.89 -8.93 -12.42
C PHE A 154 -4.73 -10.06 -13.49
N PRO A 155 -5.09 -9.84 -14.78
CA PRO A 155 -5.37 -8.54 -15.40
C PRO A 155 -6.81 -8.04 -15.28
N HIS A 156 -7.72 -8.77 -14.66
CA HIS A 156 -9.11 -8.34 -14.48
C HIS A 156 -9.19 -7.30 -13.36
N SER A 157 -9.67 -6.09 -13.67
CA SER A 157 -9.74 -5.01 -12.69
C SER A 157 -10.88 -4.05 -12.99
N LEU A 158 -11.76 -3.88 -12.00
CA LEU A 158 -12.81 -2.86 -12.06
C LEU A 158 -12.23 -1.44 -11.99
N GLY A 159 -11.17 -1.24 -11.21
CA GLY A 159 -10.50 0.05 -11.10
C GLY A 159 -9.80 0.48 -12.41
N LEU A 160 -9.12 -0.46 -13.09
CA LEU A 160 -8.54 -0.17 -14.41
C LEU A 160 -9.62 0.06 -15.47
N LEU A 161 -10.73 -0.66 -15.39
CA LEU A 161 -11.90 -0.43 -16.27
C LEU A 161 -12.43 0.99 -16.07
N TYR A 162 -12.63 1.41 -14.83
CA TYR A 162 -13.02 2.78 -14.49
C TYR A 162 -12.05 3.81 -15.08
N SER A 163 -10.74 3.61 -14.89
CA SER A 163 -9.71 4.50 -15.42
C SER A 163 -9.73 4.57 -16.96
N ALA A 164 -9.94 3.43 -17.62
CA ALA A 164 -10.04 3.38 -19.08
C ALA A 164 -11.24 4.18 -19.60
N PHE A 165 -12.41 4.06 -18.96
CA PHE A 165 -13.59 4.86 -19.30
C PHE A 165 -13.40 6.34 -19.00
N THR A 166 -12.77 6.69 -17.87
CA THR A 166 -12.44 8.07 -17.53
C THR A 166 -11.58 8.70 -18.61
N TYR A 167 -10.53 7.99 -19.04
CA TYR A 167 -9.67 8.44 -20.14
C TYR A 167 -10.42 8.56 -21.46
N TYR A 168 -11.25 7.55 -21.81
CA TYR A 168 -12.03 7.53 -23.06
C TYR A 168 -13.02 8.68 -23.15
N THR A 169 -13.65 9.05 -22.04
CA THR A 169 -14.62 10.15 -21.97
C THR A 169 -14.00 11.54 -21.81
N GLY A 170 -12.66 11.62 -21.68
CA GLY A 170 -11.92 12.89 -21.67
C GLY A 170 -11.88 13.62 -20.32
N PHE A 171 -12.09 12.89 -19.22
CA PHE A 171 -11.93 13.45 -17.87
C PHE A 171 -10.46 13.46 -17.44
#